data_89bb46206655ef23b83a98987c209c8e
#
_entry.id   89bb46206655ef23b83a98987c209c8e
#
_cell.length_a   1.000
_cell.length_b   1.000
_cell.length_c   1.000
_cell.angle_alpha   90.00
_cell.angle_beta   90.00
_cell.angle_gamma   90.00
#
_symmetry.space_group_name_H-M   'P 1'
#
loop_
_entity.id
_entity.type
_entity.pdbx_description
1 polymer ?
#
loop_
_entity_poly.entity_id
_entity_poly.type
_entity_poly.pdbx_seq_one_letter_code
_entity_poly.pdbx_strand_id
1 'polypeptide(L)'
;MRLLLDTHALIWWLAGDEKLGRRAREAISDEANLVAVSAASAMEVATKFRIGKLPDAALLAQDFEAIIASQGFTELGISVRHARLAGEMGIDHKDPFDRLLIAQALSEDLALVSNEARFDDFAVTRVW
;
A
#
# COMPACT_ATOMS: atom_id res chain seq x y z
N MET A 1 -5.26 -14.72 4.84
CA MET A 1 -4.06 -13.84 4.74
C MET A 1 -4.37 -12.45 5.25
N ARG A 2 -3.36 -11.76 5.69
CA ARG A 2 -3.43 -10.34 6.04
C ARG A 2 -2.56 -9.57 5.03
N LEU A 3 -3.17 -8.65 4.31
CA LEU A 3 -2.55 -7.95 3.19
C LEU A 3 -2.38 -6.47 3.49
N LEU A 4 -1.29 -5.89 2.99
CA LEU A 4 -1.07 -4.44 2.95
C LEU A 4 -0.90 -4.06 1.49
N LEU A 5 -1.78 -3.18 0.97
CA LEU A 5 -1.67 -2.71 -0.40
C LEU A 5 -0.63 -1.60 -0.51
N ASP A 6 0.22 -1.66 -1.53
CA ASP A 6 0.97 -0.47 -1.88
C ASP A 6 0.05 0.51 -2.63
N THR A 7 0.54 1.72 -2.85
CA THR A 7 -0.29 2.79 -3.40
C THR A 7 -0.80 2.46 -4.81
N HIS A 8 0.04 1.92 -5.68
CA HIS A 8 -0.36 1.57 -7.04
C HIS A 8 -1.33 0.40 -7.07
N ALA A 9 -1.14 -0.61 -6.21
CA ALA A 9 -2.06 -1.73 -6.10
C ALA A 9 -3.46 -1.24 -5.71
N LEU A 10 -3.54 -0.30 -4.76
CA LEU A 10 -4.81 0.31 -4.36
C LEU A 10 -5.47 1.04 -5.53
N ILE A 11 -4.71 1.90 -6.22
CA ILE A 11 -5.23 2.68 -7.35
C ILE A 11 -5.74 1.74 -8.45
N TRP A 12 -4.96 0.74 -8.81
CA TRP A 12 -5.33 -0.19 -9.88
C TRP A 12 -6.51 -1.10 -9.50
N TRP A 13 -6.59 -1.49 -8.24
CA TRP A 13 -7.75 -2.22 -7.75
C TRP A 13 -9.04 -1.39 -7.91
N LEU A 14 -9.02 -0.14 -7.46
CA LEU A 14 -10.20 0.73 -7.53
C LEU A 14 -10.60 1.06 -8.96
N ALA A 15 -9.63 1.17 -9.86
CA ALA A 15 -9.87 1.44 -11.28
C ALA A 15 -10.25 0.20 -12.09
N GLY A 16 -10.14 -0.99 -11.53
CA GLY A 16 -10.29 -2.23 -12.29
C GLY A 16 -9.23 -2.39 -13.37
N ASP A 17 -8.03 -1.85 -13.14
CA ASP A 17 -6.95 -1.79 -14.11
C ASP A 17 -6.26 -3.16 -14.27
N GLU A 18 -6.01 -3.57 -15.51
CA GLU A 18 -5.34 -4.83 -15.85
C GLU A 18 -3.89 -4.88 -15.37
N LYS A 19 -3.29 -3.74 -15.02
CA LYS A 19 -1.94 -3.69 -14.44
C LYS A 19 -1.86 -4.39 -13.09
N LEU A 20 -2.99 -4.52 -12.39
CA LEU A 20 -3.03 -5.30 -11.15
C LEU A 20 -2.82 -6.78 -11.48
N GLY A 21 -1.81 -7.38 -10.87
CA GLY A 21 -1.47 -8.78 -11.10
C GLY A 21 -2.62 -9.72 -10.75
N ARG A 22 -2.66 -10.88 -11.40
CA ARG A 22 -3.74 -11.85 -11.20
C ARG A 22 -3.80 -12.35 -9.76
N ARG A 23 -2.66 -12.71 -9.18
CA ARG A 23 -2.59 -13.19 -7.79
C ARG A 23 -2.99 -12.10 -6.79
N ALA A 24 -2.58 -10.85 -7.08
CA ALA A 24 -2.98 -9.71 -6.27
C ALA A 24 -4.49 -9.52 -6.30
N ARG A 25 -5.09 -9.57 -7.48
CA ARG A 25 -6.54 -9.44 -7.65
C ARG A 25 -7.29 -10.55 -6.90
N GLU A 26 -6.85 -11.78 -7.05
CA GLU A 26 -7.46 -12.91 -6.35
C GLU A 26 -7.37 -12.77 -4.83
N ALA A 27 -6.21 -12.35 -4.32
CA ALA A 27 -5.99 -12.18 -2.89
C ALA A 27 -6.86 -11.05 -2.30
N ILE A 28 -6.98 -9.93 -3.01
CA ILE A 28 -7.80 -8.80 -2.55
C ILE A 28 -9.29 -9.16 -2.61
N SER A 29 -9.70 -9.93 -3.63
CA SER A 29 -11.10 -10.35 -3.80
C SER A 29 -11.56 -11.37 -2.78
N ASP A 30 -10.65 -12.09 -2.16
CA ASP A 30 -10.98 -13.14 -1.19
C ASP A 30 -11.42 -12.51 0.13
N GLU A 31 -12.70 -12.65 0.44
CA GLU A 31 -13.32 -12.07 1.65
C GLU A 31 -12.74 -12.65 2.95
N ALA A 32 -12.07 -13.81 2.90
CA ALA A 32 -11.39 -14.37 4.05
C ALA A 32 -10.13 -13.60 4.42
N ASN A 33 -9.59 -12.79 3.49
CA ASN A 33 -8.38 -12.01 3.72
C ASN A 33 -8.71 -10.64 4.32
N LEU A 34 -7.89 -10.20 5.26
CA LEU A 34 -7.91 -8.83 5.74
C LEU A 34 -7.04 -7.98 4.81
N VAL A 35 -7.58 -6.86 4.33
CA VAL A 35 -6.87 -5.93 3.46
C VAL A 35 -6.70 -4.61 4.18
N ALA A 36 -5.45 -4.20 4.39
CA ALA A 36 -5.10 -2.95 5.04
C ALA A 36 -4.54 -1.94 4.03
N VAL A 37 -4.82 -0.68 4.28
CA VAL A 37 -4.30 0.46 3.53
C VAL A 37 -3.60 1.40 4.50
N SER A 38 -2.36 1.73 4.20
CA SER A 38 -1.52 2.55 5.08
C SER A 38 -1.83 4.03 5.00
N ALA A 39 -1.66 4.72 6.13
CA ALA A 39 -1.61 6.17 6.17
C ALA A 39 -0.53 6.74 5.24
N ALA A 40 0.55 5.99 5.01
CA ALA A 40 1.59 6.37 4.03
C ALA A 40 1.02 6.50 2.62
N SER A 41 0.13 5.57 2.22
CA SER A 41 -0.54 5.64 0.91
C SER A 41 -1.48 6.83 0.81
N ALA A 42 -2.17 7.18 1.90
CA ALA A 42 -3.02 8.38 1.94
C ALA A 42 -2.19 9.64 1.68
N MET A 43 -1.04 9.77 2.34
CA MET A 43 -0.14 10.90 2.13
C MET A 43 0.42 10.93 0.71
N GLU A 44 0.81 9.78 0.19
CA GLU A 44 1.36 9.68 -1.17
C GLU A 44 0.33 10.10 -2.23
N VAL A 45 -0.89 9.58 -2.13
CA VAL A 45 -1.98 9.91 -3.07
C VAL A 45 -2.29 11.41 -3.00
N ALA A 46 -2.49 11.96 -1.80
CA ALA A 46 -2.81 13.37 -1.62
C ALA A 46 -1.71 14.28 -2.15
N THR A 47 -0.45 13.94 -1.85
CA THR A 47 0.71 14.73 -2.29
C THR A 47 0.87 14.71 -3.81
N LYS A 48 0.87 13.50 -4.40
CA LYS A 48 1.08 13.36 -5.85
C LYS A 48 -0.08 13.93 -6.65
N PHE A 49 -1.31 13.79 -6.16
CA PHE A 49 -2.45 14.41 -6.82
C PHE A 49 -2.34 15.93 -6.79
N ARG A 50 -1.99 16.51 -5.64
CA ARG A 50 -1.83 17.97 -5.49
C ARG A 50 -0.81 18.55 -6.46
N ILE A 51 0.28 17.84 -6.74
CA ILE A 51 1.33 18.29 -7.65
C ILE A 51 1.15 17.80 -9.10
N GLY A 52 -0.02 17.23 -9.43
CA GLY A 52 -0.38 16.84 -10.78
C GLY A 52 0.21 15.54 -11.29
N LYS A 53 0.75 14.69 -10.42
CA LYS A 53 1.40 13.43 -10.82
C LYS A 53 0.47 12.22 -10.83
N LEU A 54 -0.74 12.32 -10.29
CA LEU A 54 -1.73 11.24 -10.28
C LEU A 54 -3.12 11.79 -10.66
N PRO A 55 -3.31 12.24 -11.91
CA PRO A 55 -4.59 12.86 -12.32
C PRO A 55 -5.76 11.87 -12.21
N ASP A 56 -5.52 10.57 -12.42
CA ASP A 56 -6.57 9.55 -12.38
C ASP A 56 -6.99 9.17 -10.96
N ALA A 57 -6.32 9.69 -9.95
CA ALA A 57 -6.61 9.42 -8.54
C ALA A 57 -7.44 10.51 -7.86
N ALA A 58 -8.12 11.37 -8.64
CA ALA A 58 -8.87 12.51 -8.11
C ALA A 58 -9.94 12.09 -7.10
N LEU A 59 -10.75 11.07 -7.42
CA LEU A 59 -11.81 10.60 -6.54
C LEU A 59 -11.23 10.05 -5.24
N LEU A 60 -10.17 9.25 -5.35
CA LEU A 60 -9.50 8.69 -4.19
C LEU A 60 -8.89 9.79 -3.31
N ALA A 61 -8.25 10.79 -3.92
CA ALA A 61 -7.64 11.89 -3.18
C ALA A 61 -8.69 12.73 -2.42
N GLN A 62 -9.89 12.87 -2.98
CA GLN A 62 -10.96 13.69 -2.39
C GLN A 62 -11.69 12.98 -1.24
N ASP A 63 -11.89 11.67 -1.34
CA ASP A 63 -12.72 10.89 -0.40
C ASP A 63 -12.00 9.62 0.05
N PHE A 64 -10.73 9.71 0.38
CA PHE A 64 -9.88 8.56 0.65
C PHE A 64 -10.48 7.63 1.70
N GLU A 65 -10.83 8.15 2.88
CA GLU A 65 -11.35 7.34 3.98
C GLU A 65 -12.67 6.66 3.63
N ALA A 66 -13.58 7.39 2.98
CA ALA A 66 -14.88 6.85 2.58
C ALA A 66 -14.71 5.73 1.54
N ILE A 67 -13.79 5.89 0.58
CA ILE A 67 -13.55 4.89 -0.44
C ILE A 67 -12.93 3.63 0.18
N ILE A 68 -11.94 3.77 1.05
CA ILE A 68 -11.34 2.64 1.77
C ILE A 68 -12.40 1.87 2.55
N ALA A 69 -13.26 2.57 3.28
CA ALA A 69 -14.33 1.96 4.05
C ALA A 69 -15.32 1.22 3.14
N SER A 70 -15.66 1.79 1.98
CA SER A 70 -16.59 1.17 1.03
C SER A 70 -16.10 -0.16 0.48
N GLN A 71 -14.78 -0.36 0.44
CA GLN A 71 -14.16 -1.61 -0.01
C GLN A 71 -14.06 -2.65 1.11
N GLY A 72 -14.39 -2.28 2.34
CA GLY A 72 -14.16 -3.14 3.51
C GLY A 72 -12.70 -3.22 3.91
N PHE A 73 -11.87 -2.29 3.46
CA PHE A 73 -10.45 -2.23 3.82
C PHE A 73 -10.26 -1.56 5.17
N THR A 74 -9.20 -1.97 5.87
CA THR A 74 -8.84 -1.44 7.19
C THR A 74 -7.76 -0.38 7.03
N GLU A 75 -7.92 0.74 7.74
CA GLU A 75 -6.87 1.75 7.80
C GLU A 75 -5.74 1.29 8.72
N LEU A 76 -4.50 1.47 8.28
CA LEU A 76 -3.32 1.19 9.09
C LEU A 76 -2.55 2.48 9.36
N GLY A 77 -2.62 2.96 10.59
CA GLY A 77 -1.88 4.14 11.03
C GLY A 77 -0.38 3.86 11.12
N ILE A 78 0.42 4.92 10.99
CA ILE A 78 1.87 4.84 11.16
C ILE A 78 2.19 5.07 12.63
N SER A 79 2.75 4.03 13.29
CA SER A 79 3.21 4.13 14.67
C SER A 79 4.62 4.71 14.74
N VAL A 80 5.04 5.13 15.93
CA VAL A 80 6.43 5.52 16.19
C VAL A 80 7.38 4.38 15.82
N ARG A 81 7.00 3.14 16.14
CA ARG A 81 7.79 1.95 15.79
C ARG A 81 7.95 1.81 14.27
N HIS A 82 6.87 1.97 13.51
CA HIS A 82 6.92 1.91 12.05
C HIS A 82 7.90 2.94 11.49
N ALA A 83 7.77 4.19 11.94
CA ALA A 83 8.61 5.29 11.46
C ALA A 83 10.08 5.05 11.80
N ARG A 84 10.38 4.60 13.01
CA ARG A 84 11.74 4.30 13.45
C ARG A 84 12.36 3.17 12.62
N LEU A 85 11.63 2.07 12.44
CA LEU A 85 12.10 0.94 11.64
C LEU A 85 12.34 1.36 10.18
N ALA A 86 11.45 2.16 9.61
CA ALA A 86 11.61 2.68 8.26
C ALA A 86 12.89 3.50 8.11
N GLY A 87 13.18 4.34 9.11
CA GLY A 87 14.38 5.17 9.10
C GLY A 87 15.68 4.37 9.31
N GLU A 88 15.61 3.32 10.13
CA GLU A 88 16.78 2.49 10.47
C GLU A 88 17.23 1.55 9.35
N MET A 89 16.34 1.21 8.42
CA MET A 89 16.67 0.25 7.37
C MET A 89 17.94 0.66 6.63
N GLY A 90 18.97 -0.20 6.70
CA GLY A 90 20.28 0.04 6.13
C GLY A 90 20.36 -0.24 4.64
N ILE A 91 19.26 -0.14 3.93
CA ILE A 91 19.15 -0.47 2.52
C ILE A 91 19.07 0.81 1.72
N ASP A 92 19.65 0.78 0.53
CA ASP A 92 19.69 1.94 -0.37
C ASP A 92 18.37 2.09 -1.13
N HIS A 93 17.26 2.23 -0.39
CA HIS A 93 15.96 2.54 -0.95
C HIS A 93 15.50 3.90 -0.44
N LYS A 94 15.41 4.87 -1.33
CA LYS A 94 15.25 6.28 -0.96
C LYS A 94 13.80 6.74 -0.83
N ASP A 95 12.84 6.00 -1.39
CA ASP A 95 11.43 6.39 -1.33
C ASP A 95 10.90 6.22 0.10
N PRO A 96 10.56 7.32 0.80
CA PRO A 96 10.10 7.22 2.18
C PRO A 96 8.75 6.51 2.32
N PHE A 97 7.88 6.59 1.33
CA PHE A 97 6.59 5.87 1.38
C PHE A 97 6.82 4.37 1.31
N ASP A 98 7.68 3.90 0.42
CA ASP A 98 8.04 2.49 0.30
C ASP A 98 8.71 1.96 1.56
N ARG A 99 9.62 2.74 2.16
CA ARG A 99 10.27 2.36 3.42
C ARG A 99 9.25 2.18 4.54
N LEU A 100 8.26 3.05 4.63
CA LEU A 100 7.17 2.92 5.62
C LEU A 100 6.33 1.67 5.38
N LEU A 101 5.98 1.38 4.13
CA LEU A 101 5.20 0.18 3.79
C LEU A 101 5.95 -1.10 4.16
N ILE A 102 7.25 -1.16 3.87
CA ILE A 102 8.09 -2.30 4.24
C ILE A 102 8.13 -2.46 5.76
N ALA A 103 8.36 -1.38 6.49
CA ALA A 103 8.40 -1.40 7.95
C ALA A 103 7.09 -1.88 8.55
N GLN A 104 5.96 -1.43 8.00
CA GLN A 104 4.63 -1.84 8.44
C GLN A 104 4.38 -3.32 8.14
N ALA A 105 4.71 -3.77 6.93
CA ALA A 105 4.53 -5.17 6.54
C ALA A 105 5.32 -6.11 7.46
N LEU A 106 6.56 -5.77 7.77
CA LEU A 106 7.39 -6.57 8.67
C LEU A 106 6.90 -6.52 10.12
N SER A 107 6.57 -5.33 10.60
CA SER A 107 6.17 -5.10 12.00
C SER A 107 4.82 -5.73 12.32
N GLU A 108 3.87 -5.70 11.37
CA GLU A 108 2.50 -6.17 11.55
C GLU A 108 2.26 -7.57 10.93
N ASP A 109 3.31 -8.17 10.40
CA ASP A 109 3.23 -9.48 9.74
C ASP A 109 2.17 -9.51 8.63
N LEU A 110 2.29 -8.56 7.70
CA LEU A 110 1.40 -8.45 6.55
C LEU A 110 2.15 -8.82 5.27
N ALA A 111 1.45 -9.47 4.34
CA ALA A 111 1.97 -9.65 2.98
C ALA A 111 1.76 -8.35 2.20
N LEU A 112 2.79 -7.89 1.52
CA LEU A 112 2.76 -6.64 0.78
C LEU A 112 2.31 -6.90 -0.66
N VAL A 113 1.20 -6.30 -1.06
CA VAL A 113 0.68 -6.38 -2.43
C VAL A 113 1.33 -5.29 -3.26
N SER A 114 2.25 -5.67 -4.14
CA SER A 114 3.04 -4.74 -4.95
C SER A 114 3.64 -5.42 -6.16
N ASN A 115 3.73 -4.67 -7.28
CA ASN A 115 4.48 -5.12 -8.45
C ASN A 115 5.98 -4.79 -8.37
N GLU A 116 6.40 -4.09 -7.33
CA GLU A 116 7.78 -3.62 -7.19
C GLU A 116 8.69 -4.77 -6.75
N ALA A 117 9.39 -5.37 -7.70
CA ALA A 117 10.24 -6.54 -7.45
C ALA A 117 11.38 -6.24 -6.48
N ARG A 118 11.78 -4.97 -6.33
CA ARG A 118 12.83 -4.59 -5.37
C ARG A 118 12.43 -4.87 -3.93
N PHE A 119 11.13 -4.98 -3.63
CA PHE A 119 10.68 -5.37 -2.29
C PHE A 119 11.10 -6.79 -1.93
N ASP A 120 11.44 -7.63 -2.90
CA ASP A 120 11.94 -8.98 -2.65
C ASP A 120 13.34 -8.98 -2.00
N ASP A 121 14.07 -7.85 -2.05
CA ASP A 121 15.36 -7.69 -1.38
C ASP A 121 15.20 -7.52 0.14
N PHE A 122 13.98 -7.36 0.61
CA PHE A 122 13.63 -7.24 2.02
C PHE A 122 12.96 -8.54 2.48
N ALA A 123 12.83 -8.72 3.78
CA ALA A 123 12.21 -9.94 4.32
C ALA A 123 10.68 -9.92 4.27
N VAL A 124 10.08 -9.16 3.35
CA VAL A 124 8.62 -9.10 3.18
C VAL A 124 8.13 -10.21 2.27
N THR A 125 6.93 -10.72 2.55
CA THR A 125 6.21 -11.57 1.60
C THR A 125 5.51 -10.67 0.60
N ARG A 126 5.82 -10.81 -0.67
CA ARG A 126 5.21 -10.01 -1.73
C ARG A 126 4.21 -10.84 -2.54
N VAL A 127 3.06 -10.24 -2.82
CA VAL A 127 1.98 -10.84 -3.63
C VAL A 127 1.74 -9.96 -4.86
N TRP A 128 1.69 -10.62 -6.02
CA TRP A 128 1.37 -9.90 -7.26
C TRP A 128 0.67 -10.75 -8.30
#